data_c254ec632f6ce65e296eefa05c135dd3
#
_entry.id   c254ec632f6ce65e296eefa05c135dd3
#
_cell.length_a   1.000
_cell.length_b   1.000
_cell.length_c   1.000
_cell.angle_alpha   90.00
_cell.angle_beta   90.00
_cell.angle_gamma   90.00
#
_symmetry.space_group_name_H-M   'P 1'
#
loop_
_entity.id
_entity.type
_entity.pdbx_description
1 polymer ?
#
loop_
_entity_poly.entity_id
_entity_poly.type
_entity_poly.pdbx_seq_one_letter_code
_entity_poly.pdbx_strand_id
1 'polypeptide(L)'
;MTVKIDVKGPIISDGNSAFYEYFNLPYTSPSVINDELSGQTADVELIINSNGGDVYAASDIWTSLKSYSGKITAKIYGMAASAASVIAMGADTLEMSPTARMMIHNSSTYGEGNHNDFDKISDVLKGTDKSIAQAYMGKTGKSEKEVLNIMAKTS
;
A
#
# COMPACT_ATOMS: atom_id res chain seq x y z
N MET A 1 -25.54 1.32 -4.71
CA MET A 1 -24.74 0.53 -5.69
C MET A 1 -23.30 0.55 -5.20
N THR A 2 -22.62 -0.58 -5.17
CA THR A 2 -21.22 -0.66 -4.70
C THR A 2 -20.33 -0.88 -5.89
N VAL A 3 -19.24 -0.12 -5.98
CA VAL A 3 -18.24 -0.24 -7.05
C VAL A 3 -17.11 -1.16 -6.56
N LYS A 4 -16.60 -2.03 -7.43
CA LYS A 4 -15.45 -2.87 -7.13
C LYS A 4 -14.21 -2.32 -7.81
N ILE A 5 -13.15 -2.12 -7.03
CA ILE A 5 -11.85 -1.66 -7.50
C ILE A 5 -10.81 -2.74 -7.14
N ASP A 6 -10.02 -3.17 -8.10
CA ASP A 6 -9.00 -4.19 -7.91
C ASP A 6 -7.65 -3.56 -7.53
N VAL A 7 -7.01 -4.10 -6.48
CA VAL A 7 -5.59 -3.88 -6.15
C VAL A 7 -4.87 -5.21 -6.36
N LYS A 8 -4.35 -5.39 -7.57
CA LYS A 8 -3.73 -6.64 -8.03
C LYS A 8 -2.39 -6.37 -8.72
N GLY A 9 -1.53 -7.38 -8.75
CA GLY A 9 -0.19 -7.25 -9.30
C GLY A 9 0.72 -6.35 -8.43
N PRO A 10 1.89 -5.94 -8.93
CA PRO A 10 2.77 -5.03 -8.22
C PRO A 10 2.17 -3.62 -8.10
N ILE A 11 2.49 -2.97 -6.98
CA ILE A 11 2.23 -1.55 -6.78
C ILE A 11 3.37 -0.78 -7.44
N ILE A 12 3.06 0.09 -8.38
CA ILE A 12 4.06 0.83 -9.17
C ILE A 12 3.74 2.32 -9.21
N SER A 13 4.76 3.13 -9.49
CA SER A 13 4.55 4.53 -9.86
C SER A 13 3.95 4.64 -11.26
N ASP A 14 3.18 5.70 -11.53
CA ASP A 14 2.54 5.91 -12.84
C ASP A 14 3.55 5.95 -14.01
N GLY A 15 4.77 6.44 -13.76
CA GLY A 15 5.83 6.47 -14.76
C GLY A 15 6.28 5.10 -15.27
N ASN A 16 5.95 4.03 -14.58
CA ASN A 16 6.29 2.66 -14.95
C ASN A 16 5.13 1.90 -15.62
N SER A 17 3.95 2.51 -15.79
CA SER A 17 2.74 1.83 -16.29
C SER A 17 2.90 1.29 -17.70
N ALA A 18 3.60 2.03 -18.58
CA ALA A 18 3.75 1.69 -20.00
C ALA A 18 4.32 0.28 -20.24
N PHE A 19 5.22 -0.20 -19.39
CA PHE A 19 5.76 -1.57 -19.49
C PHE A 19 4.65 -2.61 -19.22
N TYR A 20 3.87 -2.43 -18.17
CA TYR A 20 2.80 -3.35 -17.78
C TYR A 20 1.66 -3.34 -18.80
N GLU A 21 1.32 -2.17 -19.32
CA GLU A 21 0.31 -2.00 -20.39
C GLU A 21 0.75 -2.70 -21.66
N TYR A 22 1.99 -2.51 -22.10
CA TYR A 22 2.53 -3.12 -23.31
C TYR A 22 2.47 -4.65 -23.27
N PHE A 23 2.79 -5.25 -22.13
CA PHE A 23 2.77 -6.71 -21.92
C PHE A 23 1.42 -7.24 -21.40
N ASN A 24 0.41 -6.37 -21.25
CA ASN A 24 -0.90 -6.72 -20.68
C ASN A 24 -0.77 -7.45 -19.31
N LEU A 25 0.11 -6.96 -18.46
CA LEU A 25 0.35 -7.48 -17.10
C LEU A 25 -0.48 -6.71 -16.08
N PRO A 26 -1.01 -7.38 -15.04
CA PRO A 26 -1.73 -6.68 -13.98
C PRO A 26 -0.77 -5.83 -13.14
N TYR A 27 -1.21 -4.63 -12.79
CA TYR A 27 -0.53 -3.71 -11.88
C TYR A 27 -1.53 -2.80 -11.18
N THR A 28 -1.08 -2.11 -10.16
CA THR A 28 -1.82 -1.05 -9.47
C THR A 28 -0.94 0.18 -9.37
N SER A 29 -1.47 1.34 -9.75
CA SER A 29 -0.79 2.63 -9.64
C SER A 29 -1.74 3.72 -9.12
N PRO A 30 -1.23 4.88 -8.65
CA PRO A 30 -2.06 5.97 -8.18
C PRO A 30 -3.08 6.43 -9.22
N SER A 31 -2.70 6.59 -10.49
CA SER A 31 -3.61 7.03 -11.54
C SER A 31 -4.76 6.03 -11.76
N VAL A 32 -4.46 4.73 -11.79
CA VAL A 32 -5.49 3.69 -11.95
C VAL A 32 -6.55 3.78 -10.84
N ILE A 33 -6.12 3.89 -9.59
CA ILE A 33 -7.05 3.99 -8.46
C ILE A 33 -7.81 5.32 -8.49
N ASN A 34 -7.13 6.44 -8.76
CA ASN A 34 -7.76 7.75 -8.81
C ASN A 34 -8.79 7.87 -9.92
N ASP A 35 -8.54 7.28 -11.09
CA ASP A 35 -9.50 7.24 -12.20
C ASP A 35 -10.76 6.46 -11.82
N GLU A 36 -10.62 5.32 -11.16
CA GLU A 36 -11.74 4.50 -10.67
C GLU A 36 -12.55 5.21 -9.56
N LEU A 37 -11.92 6.04 -8.73
CA LEU A 37 -12.59 6.83 -7.69
C LEU A 37 -13.21 8.12 -8.24
N SER A 38 -12.75 8.59 -9.38
CA SER A 38 -13.13 9.90 -9.92
C SER A 38 -14.61 9.95 -10.35
N GLY A 39 -15.25 11.07 -10.06
CA GLY A 39 -16.61 11.35 -10.52
C GLY A 39 -17.72 10.52 -9.88
N GLN A 40 -17.41 9.79 -8.81
CA GLN A 40 -18.39 9.00 -8.06
C GLN A 40 -18.32 9.22 -6.54
N THR A 41 -19.39 8.84 -5.87
CA THR A 41 -19.52 8.89 -4.40
C THR A 41 -20.10 7.59 -3.84
N ALA A 42 -20.19 6.55 -4.69
CA ALA A 42 -20.73 5.25 -4.31
C ALA A 42 -19.80 4.55 -3.31
N ASP A 43 -20.34 3.63 -2.52
CA ASP A 43 -19.52 2.76 -1.68
C ASP A 43 -18.58 1.90 -2.55
N VAL A 44 -17.36 1.66 -2.07
CA VAL A 44 -16.31 0.93 -2.79
C VAL A 44 -15.93 -0.35 -2.04
N GLU A 45 -15.87 -1.45 -2.77
CA GLU A 45 -15.18 -2.67 -2.35
C GLU A 45 -13.80 -2.72 -3.02
N LEU A 46 -12.76 -2.56 -2.23
CA LEU A 46 -11.37 -2.63 -2.69
C LEU A 46 -10.89 -4.07 -2.56
N ILE A 47 -10.76 -4.78 -3.69
CA ILE A 47 -10.38 -6.20 -3.70
C ILE A 47 -8.85 -6.32 -3.80
N ILE A 48 -8.22 -6.81 -2.73
CA ILE A 48 -6.76 -6.81 -2.61
C ILE A 48 -6.20 -8.23 -2.77
N ASN A 49 -5.28 -8.37 -3.71
CA ASN A 49 -4.39 -9.52 -3.85
C ASN A 49 -3.08 -9.07 -4.51
N SER A 50 -2.14 -8.59 -3.70
CA SER A 50 -0.88 -8.00 -4.15
C SER A 50 0.24 -8.25 -3.14
N ASN A 51 1.44 -8.51 -3.67
CA ASN A 51 2.67 -8.65 -2.88
C ASN A 51 3.32 -7.29 -2.53
N GLY A 52 2.73 -6.18 -2.96
CA GLY A 52 3.27 -4.85 -2.71
C GLY A 52 4.11 -4.29 -3.85
N GLY A 53 5.04 -3.41 -3.53
CA GLY A 53 5.89 -2.72 -4.51
C GLY A 53 6.30 -1.33 -4.01
N ASP A 54 6.06 -0.31 -4.81
CA ASP A 54 6.45 1.08 -4.51
C ASP A 54 5.67 1.65 -3.32
N VAL A 55 6.40 2.00 -2.26
CA VAL A 55 5.82 2.51 -1.01
C VAL A 55 5.26 3.92 -1.17
N TYR A 56 5.83 4.75 -2.04
CA TYR A 56 5.35 6.12 -2.26
C TYR A 56 4.07 6.12 -3.10
N ALA A 57 3.98 5.22 -4.10
CA ALA A 57 2.73 4.99 -4.83
C ALA A 57 1.62 4.48 -3.88
N ALA A 58 1.95 3.58 -2.95
CA ALA A 58 1.00 3.12 -1.95
C ALA A 58 0.55 4.23 -0.99
N SER A 59 1.45 5.13 -0.61
CA SER A 59 1.13 6.30 0.23
C SER A 59 0.18 7.28 -0.47
N ASP A 60 0.38 7.52 -1.76
CA ASP A 60 -0.50 8.33 -2.59
C ASP A 60 -1.91 7.71 -2.67
N ILE A 61 -1.99 6.42 -3.00
CA ILE A 61 -3.24 5.67 -3.02
C ILE A 61 -3.93 5.73 -1.66
N TRP A 62 -3.21 5.48 -0.56
CA TRP A 62 -3.76 5.57 0.81
C TRP A 62 -4.39 6.95 1.07
N THR A 63 -3.73 8.03 0.65
CA THR A 63 -4.22 9.41 0.80
C THR A 63 -5.50 9.62 -0.02
N SER A 64 -5.55 9.12 -1.25
CA SER A 64 -6.74 9.18 -2.11
C SER A 64 -7.91 8.45 -1.50
N LEU A 65 -7.70 7.24 -0.96
CA LEU A 65 -8.73 6.48 -0.25
C LEU A 65 -9.25 7.22 0.97
N LYS A 66 -8.36 7.84 1.77
CA LYS A 66 -8.75 8.65 2.94
C LYS A 66 -9.53 9.91 2.60
N SER A 67 -9.33 10.44 1.42
CA SER A 67 -10.01 11.64 0.92
C SER A 67 -11.33 11.35 0.20
N TYR A 68 -11.61 10.07 -0.06
CA TYR A 68 -12.83 9.66 -0.75
C TYR A 68 -14.07 9.86 0.12
N SER A 69 -15.15 10.35 -0.47
CA SER A 69 -16.39 10.70 0.27
C SER A 69 -17.33 9.53 0.54
N GLY A 70 -17.26 8.46 -0.27
CA GLY A 70 -18.01 7.23 -0.06
C GLY A 70 -17.33 6.30 0.95
N LYS A 71 -18.03 5.26 1.39
CA LYS A 71 -17.45 4.26 2.29
C LYS A 71 -16.61 3.27 1.51
N ILE A 72 -15.40 2.97 2.02
CA ILE A 72 -14.48 2.00 1.43
C ILE A 72 -14.37 0.77 2.34
N THR A 73 -14.62 -0.41 1.78
CA THR A 73 -14.37 -1.70 2.42
C THR A 73 -13.25 -2.43 1.67
N ALA A 74 -12.08 -2.58 2.28
CA ALA A 74 -11.03 -3.41 1.72
C ALA A 74 -11.28 -4.88 2.04
N LYS A 75 -11.21 -5.72 1.02
CA LYS A 75 -11.38 -7.18 1.12
C LYS A 75 -10.11 -7.87 0.64
N ILE A 76 -9.37 -8.47 1.55
CA ILE A 76 -8.16 -9.22 1.22
C ILE A 76 -8.54 -10.63 0.82
N TYR A 77 -8.38 -10.96 -0.47
CA TYR A 77 -8.75 -12.27 -1.01
C TYR A 77 -7.61 -13.27 -0.95
N GLY A 78 -6.36 -12.85 -1.13
CA GLY A 78 -5.18 -13.72 -1.09
C GLY A 78 -4.09 -13.11 -0.22
N MET A 79 -3.46 -12.05 -0.69
CA MET A 79 -2.34 -11.40 -0.02
C MET A 79 -2.50 -9.87 -0.03
N ALA A 80 -2.20 -9.26 1.10
CA ALA A 80 -1.91 -7.83 1.20
C ALA A 80 -0.54 -7.68 1.86
N ALA A 81 0.53 -7.69 1.07
CA ALA A 81 1.89 -7.61 1.59
C ALA A 81 2.53 -6.26 1.31
N SER A 82 3.39 -5.81 2.24
CA SER A 82 4.23 -4.61 2.05
C SER A 82 3.38 -3.38 1.67
N ALA A 83 3.68 -2.71 0.56
CA ALA A 83 2.93 -1.55 0.04
C ALA A 83 1.42 -1.81 -0.09
N ALA A 84 0.99 -3.02 -0.45
CA ALA A 84 -0.43 -3.38 -0.54
C ALA A 84 -1.12 -3.39 0.83
N SER A 85 -0.41 -3.71 1.90
CA SER A 85 -0.95 -3.62 3.26
C SER A 85 -1.14 -2.17 3.71
N VAL A 86 -0.29 -1.25 3.26
CA VAL A 86 -0.46 0.19 3.50
C VAL A 86 -1.74 0.68 2.82
N ILE A 87 -1.98 0.29 1.58
CA ILE A 87 -3.21 0.62 0.84
C ILE A 87 -4.44 0.10 1.59
N ALA A 88 -4.41 -1.14 2.08
CA ALA A 88 -5.51 -1.73 2.85
C ALA A 88 -5.90 -0.91 4.09
N MET A 89 -4.92 -0.26 4.76
CA MET A 89 -5.16 0.61 5.91
C MET A 89 -5.91 1.91 5.53
N GLY A 90 -5.96 2.27 4.26
CA GLY A 90 -6.71 3.43 3.77
C GLY A 90 -8.23 3.25 3.82
N ALA A 91 -8.73 2.02 3.79
CA ALA A 91 -10.16 1.72 3.83
C ALA A 91 -10.79 1.99 5.20
N ASP A 92 -12.11 2.23 5.22
CA ASP A 92 -12.87 2.38 6.48
C ASP A 92 -13.01 1.04 7.20
N THR A 93 -13.35 0.00 6.46
CA THR A 93 -13.50 -1.37 6.95
C THR A 93 -12.50 -2.30 6.26
N LEU A 94 -11.94 -3.24 7.03
CA LEU A 94 -11.01 -4.25 6.54
C LEU A 94 -11.56 -5.65 6.81
N GLU A 95 -11.71 -6.43 5.76
CA GLU A 95 -12.15 -7.83 5.79
C GLU A 95 -11.07 -8.73 5.19
N MET A 96 -10.89 -9.91 5.75
CA MET A 96 -9.94 -10.90 5.24
C MET A 96 -10.63 -12.23 4.99
N SER A 97 -10.37 -12.85 3.84
CA SER A 97 -10.72 -14.24 3.62
C SER A 97 -10.01 -15.15 4.65
N PRO A 98 -10.63 -16.26 5.09
CA PRO A 98 -9.98 -17.18 6.04
C PRO A 98 -8.62 -17.73 5.60
N THR A 99 -8.35 -17.75 4.30
CA THR A 99 -7.08 -18.21 3.71
C THR A 99 -6.15 -17.05 3.33
N ALA A 100 -6.61 -15.79 3.48
CA ALA A 100 -5.81 -14.63 3.14
C ALA A 100 -4.72 -14.36 4.17
N ARG A 101 -3.67 -13.68 3.74
CA ARG A 101 -2.55 -13.26 4.58
C ARG A 101 -2.29 -11.77 4.42
N MET A 102 -1.81 -11.16 5.49
CA MET A 102 -1.25 -9.80 5.49
C MET A 102 0.19 -9.86 5.99
N MET A 103 1.08 -9.10 5.36
CA MET A 103 2.46 -8.98 5.77
C MET A 103 2.89 -7.52 5.79
N ILE A 104 3.42 -7.09 6.92
CA ILE A 104 4.04 -5.78 7.10
C ILE A 104 5.51 -5.97 7.43
N HIS A 105 6.36 -5.12 6.89
CA HIS A 105 7.81 -5.17 7.12
C HIS A 105 8.43 -3.78 6.93
N ASN A 106 9.70 -3.64 7.30
CA ASN A 106 10.45 -2.42 7.04
C ASN A 106 10.61 -2.20 5.53
N SER A 107 10.64 -0.94 5.13
CA SER A 107 11.00 -0.55 3.77
C SER A 107 12.40 -1.03 3.40
N SER A 108 12.59 -1.36 2.14
CA SER A 108 13.88 -1.82 1.62
C SER A 108 14.20 -1.17 0.29
N THR A 109 15.48 -1.07 -0.02
CA THR A 109 15.96 -0.58 -1.31
C THR A 109 17.29 -1.24 -1.66
N TYR A 110 17.70 -1.06 -2.90
CA TYR A 110 19.05 -1.38 -3.36
C TYR A 110 19.86 -0.09 -3.44
N GLY A 111 21.14 -0.18 -3.15
CA GLY A 111 22.05 0.97 -3.25
C GLY A 111 23.48 0.54 -3.40
N GLU A 112 24.31 1.42 -3.92
CA GLU A 112 25.75 1.30 -4.00
C GLU A 112 26.40 2.62 -3.57
N GLY A 113 27.61 2.57 -3.08
CA GLY A 113 28.32 3.76 -2.63
C GLY A 113 29.31 3.46 -1.50
N ASN A 114 29.80 4.51 -0.87
CA ASN A 114 30.64 4.43 0.33
C ASN A 114 29.78 4.40 1.62
N HIS A 115 30.43 4.31 2.78
CA HIS A 115 29.71 4.22 4.06
C HIS A 115 28.77 5.43 4.33
N ASN A 116 29.15 6.65 3.90
CA ASN A 116 28.28 7.81 4.08
C ASN A 116 27.02 7.73 3.20
N ASP A 117 27.10 7.10 2.03
CA ASP A 117 25.96 6.91 1.15
C ASP A 117 24.98 5.88 1.75
N PHE A 118 25.50 4.79 2.32
CA PHE A 118 24.69 3.82 3.05
C PHE A 118 24.05 4.39 4.31
N ASP A 119 24.75 5.26 5.05
CA ASP A 119 24.15 5.97 6.21
C ASP A 119 22.95 6.83 5.78
N LYS A 120 23.09 7.59 4.68
CA LYS A 120 21.97 8.37 4.13
C LYS A 120 20.80 7.48 3.69
N ILE A 121 21.08 6.38 2.99
CA ILE A 121 20.05 5.41 2.60
C ILE A 121 19.35 4.85 3.84
N SER A 122 20.10 4.47 4.87
CA SER A 122 19.54 3.99 6.13
C SER A 122 18.60 5.01 6.78
N ASP A 123 18.97 6.28 6.79
CA ASP A 123 18.14 7.33 7.38
C ASP A 123 16.87 7.59 6.58
N VAL A 124 16.94 7.52 5.25
CA VAL A 124 15.75 7.60 4.36
C VAL A 124 14.81 6.43 4.66
N LEU A 125 15.31 5.20 4.74
CA LEU A 125 14.50 4.02 5.05
C LEU A 125 13.83 4.12 6.42
N LYS A 126 14.56 4.56 7.47
CA LYS A 126 13.99 4.81 8.80
C LYS A 126 12.87 5.85 8.77
N GLY A 127 13.04 6.92 7.98
CA GLY A 127 12.03 7.94 7.77
C GLY A 127 10.80 7.37 7.07
N THR A 128 11.00 6.56 6.03
CA THR A 128 9.94 5.87 5.31
C THR A 128 9.16 4.92 6.23
N ASP A 129 9.86 4.12 7.04
CA ASP A 129 9.23 3.21 8.01
C ASP A 129 8.31 3.95 8.99
N LYS A 130 8.76 5.10 9.52
CA LYS A 130 7.92 5.94 10.39
C LYS A 130 6.71 6.50 9.65
N SER A 131 6.85 6.86 8.38
CA SER A 131 5.75 7.39 7.57
C SER A 131 4.69 6.33 7.33
N ILE A 132 5.06 5.13 6.88
CA ILE A 132 4.10 4.06 6.65
C ILE A 132 3.51 3.49 7.95
N ALA A 133 4.25 3.56 9.06
CA ALA A 133 3.74 3.17 10.37
C ALA A 133 2.49 3.98 10.77
N GLN A 134 2.35 5.23 10.31
CA GLN A 134 1.16 6.04 10.57
C GLN A 134 -0.13 5.39 10.05
N ALA A 135 -0.07 4.73 8.89
CA ALA A 135 -1.21 4.01 8.32
C ALA A 135 -1.68 2.87 9.25
N TYR A 136 -0.74 2.09 9.77
CA TYR A 136 -1.04 0.99 10.70
C TYR A 136 -1.49 1.50 12.07
N MET A 137 -0.87 2.55 12.60
CA MET A 137 -1.27 3.20 13.86
C MET A 137 -2.71 3.68 13.79
N GLY A 138 -3.09 4.38 12.73
CA GLY A 138 -4.44 4.88 12.52
C GLY A 138 -5.51 3.78 12.47
N LYS A 139 -5.15 2.59 11.98
CA LYS A 139 -6.06 1.46 11.86
C LYS A 139 -6.14 0.60 13.13
N THR A 140 -5.04 0.43 13.84
CA THR A 140 -4.92 -0.52 14.94
C THR A 140 -4.96 0.12 16.33
N GLY A 141 -4.73 1.43 16.42
CA GLY A 141 -4.55 2.15 17.70
C GLY A 141 -3.23 1.83 18.41
N LYS A 142 -2.33 1.08 17.78
CA LYS A 142 -1.00 0.79 18.34
C LYS A 142 -0.10 2.01 18.32
N SER A 143 0.87 2.07 19.24
CA SER A 143 1.90 3.09 19.23
C SER A 143 2.90 2.90 18.07
N GLU A 144 3.60 3.96 17.69
CA GLU A 144 4.66 3.89 16.68
C GLU A 144 5.70 2.81 17.01
N LYS A 145 6.14 2.76 18.28
CA LYS A 145 7.12 1.77 18.74
C LYS A 145 6.63 0.33 18.54
N GLU A 146 5.36 0.06 18.84
CA GLU A 146 4.79 -1.28 18.66
C GLU A 146 4.72 -1.64 17.17
N VAL A 147 4.27 -0.73 16.32
CA VAL A 147 4.19 -0.96 14.87
C VAL A 147 5.58 -1.18 14.29
N LEU A 148 6.55 -0.32 14.57
CA LEU A 148 7.92 -0.48 14.08
C LEU A 148 8.56 -1.79 14.56
N ASN A 149 8.29 -2.22 15.80
CA ASN A 149 8.76 -3.52 16.30
C ASN A 149 8.12 -4.71 15.53
N ILE A 150 6.85 -4.61 15.15
CA ILE A 150 6.20 -5.65 14.34
C ILE A 150 6.81 -5.69 12.93
N MET A 151 7.00 -4.53 12.30
CA MET A 151 7.62 -4.42 10.98
C MET A 151 9.03 -5.03 10.96
N ALA A 152 9.84 -4.74 11.99
CA ALA A 152 11.21 -5.24 12.10
C ALA A 152 11.32 -6.77 12.25
N LYS A 153 10.30 -7.45 12.79
CA LYS A 153 10.31 -8.92 12.96
C LYS A 153 10.13 -9.69 11.65
N THR A 154 9.61 -9.02 10.63
CA THR A 154 9.28 -9.64 9.34
C THR A 154 10.30 -9.26 8.25
N SER A 155 11.27 -8.41 8.60
CA SER A 155 12.31 -7.90 7.68
C SER A 155 13.54 -8.76 7.67
#